data_f651f85f2337115aa6cb126383953088
#
_entry.id   f651f85f2337115aa6cb126383953088
#
_cell.length_a   1.000
_cell.length_b   1.000
_cell.length_c   1.000
_cell.angle_alpha   90.00
_cell.angle_beta   90.00
_cell.angle_gamma   90.00
#
_symmetry.space_group_name_H-M   'P 1'
#
loop_
_entity.id
_entity.type
_entity.pdbx_description
1 polymer ?
#
loop_
_entity_poly.entity_id
_entity_poly.type
_entity_poly.pdbx_seq_one_letter_code
_entity_poly.pdbx_strand_id
1 'polypeptide(L)'
;MRRTGFTLIELLVVIAIIAILAAFLFPVFSKVRENARRASCLSNMNQIGLALAQYTQDNDETLPTRRLGITDMTEVESWRAMIYPFVRTRGVFQCPSNPRGREPDYNTTLPGSTETPGMTTSYAAARYDGVGLGGTHGVFLDDPTTLNSVPVALSSLQTPSSTIEVMESTSPFSEFDVTKLGFFDQCSDSTLFGCLFAGHTGRSNFLFCDGHVKALRPLDTLDAAEGGAGTVNMWTTDNSPFASLDDRAAALQILKASADHYPL
;
A
#
# COMPACT_ATOMS: atom_id res chain seq x y z
N MET A 1 -12.57 66.96 -8.98
CA MET A 1 -11.82 65.70 -9.01
C MET A 1 -12.11 64.97 -10.32
N ARG A 2 -11.17 64.86 -11.26
CA ARG A 2 -11.34 64.07 -12.52
C ARG A 2 -11.23 62.56 -12.15
N ARG A 3 -12.32 61.82 -12.33
CA ARG A 3 -12.29 60.36 -12.27
C ARG A 3 -11.71 59.83 -13.55
N THR A 4 -10.50 59.25 -13.50
CA THR A 4 -9.91 58.52 -14.61
C THR A 4 -10.65 57.19 -14.74
N GLY A 5 -11.36 56.98 -15.82
CA GLY A 5 -12.04 55.71 -16.14
C GLY A 5 -10.98 54.71 -16.62
N PHE A 6 -11.16 53.45 -16.21
CA PHE A 6 -10.31 52.33 -16.66
C PHE A 6 -10.64 51.97 -18.12
N THR A 7 -9.63 51.82 -18.96
CA THR A 7 -9.84 51.43 -20.36
C THR A 7 -10.08 49.93 -20.47
N LEU A 8 -10.88 49.47 -21.44
CA LEU A 8 -11.12 48.02 -21.69
C LEU A 8 -9.81 47.29 -22.03
N ILE A 9 -8.87 47.96 -22.70
CA ILE A 9 -7.56 47.41 -23.05
C ILE A 9 -6.70 47.17 -21.81
N GLU A 10 -6.68 48.06 -20.84
CA GLU A 10 -5.92 47.92 -19.60
C GLU A 10 -6.44 46.73 -18.80
N LEU A 11 -7.75 46.53 -18.76
CA LEU A 11 -8.34 45.35 -18.09
C LEU A 11 -7.98 44.05 -18.81
N LEU A 12 -8.08 44.07 -20.16
CA LEU A 12 -7.80 42.89 -20.98
C LEU A 12 -6.34 42.41 -20.88
N VAL A 13 -5.37 43.37 -20.88
CA VAL A 13 -3.97 43.04 -20.72
C VAL A 13 -3.66 42.44 -19.35
N VAL A 14 -4.28 42.96 -18.29
CA VAL A 14 -4.07 42.42 -16.92
C VAL A 14 -4.59 41.00 -16.81
N ILE A 15 -5.82 40.71 -17.28
CA ILE A 15 -6.36 39.33 -17.23
C ILE A 15 -5.55 38.39 -18.13
N ALA A 16 -5.02 38.84 -19.27
CA ALA A 16 -4.14 38.03 -20.12
C ALA A 16 -2.85 37.63 -19.40
N ILE A 17 -2.23 38.56 -18.70
CA ILE A 17 -0.99 38.30 -17.93
C ILE A 17 -1.30 37.32 -16.79
N ILE A 18 -2.41 37.52 -16.05
CA ILE A 18 -2.82 36.63 -14.97
C ILE A 18 -3.12 35.22 -15.52
N ALA A 19 -3.77 35.12 -16.67
CA ALA A 19 -4.08 33.82 -17.29
C ALA A 19 -2.80 33.06 -17.69
N ILE A 20 -1.81 33.75 -18.25
CA ILE A 20 -0.51 33.15 -18.61
C ILE A 20 0.22 32.67 -17.34
N LEU A 21 0.28 33.49 -16.29
CA LEU A 21 0.93 33.12 -15.04
C LEU A 21 0.21 31.92 -14.37
N ALA A 22 -1.11 31.92 -14.36
CA ALA A 22 -1.93 30.82 -13.83
C ALA A 22 -1.70 29.52 -14.59
N ALA A 23 -1.59 29.57 -15.94
CA ALA A 23 -1.36 28.39 -16.77
C ALA A 23 -0.06 27.64 -16.42
N PHE A 24 0.99 28.37 -16.03
CA PHE A 24 2.24 27.76 -15.55
C PHE A 24 2.17 27.33 -14.07
N LEU A 25 1.42 28.05 -13.25
CA LEU A 25 1.35 27.81 -11.81
C LEU A 25 0.54 26.55 -11.45
N PHE A 26 -0.60 26.31 -12.14
CA PHE A 26 -1.48 25.19 -11.83
C PHE A 26 -0.81 23.79 -11.89
N PRO A 27 -0.06 23.43 -12.95
CA PRO A 27 0.57 22.10 -13.01
C PRO A 27 1.67 21.94 -11.96
N VAL A 28 2.41 23.01 -11.63
CA VAL A 28 3.42 22.95 -10.57
C VAL A 28 2.76 22.77 -9.19
N PHE A 29 1.69 23.50 -8.92
CA PHE A 29 0.98 23.43 -7.65
C PHE A 29 0.38 22.04 -7.41
N SER A 30 -0.15 21.41 -8.45
CA SER A 30 -0.68 20.03 -8.38
C SER A 30 0.42 19.03 -7.93
N LYS A 31 1.60 19.11 -8.55
CA LYS A 31 2.75 18.25 -8.19
C LYS A 31 3.27 18.52 -6.77
N VAL A 32 3.34 19.77 -6.35
CA VAL A 32 3.75 20.14 -4.98
C VAL A 32 2.76 19.60 -3.96
N ARG A 33 1.46 19.73 -4.22
CA ARG A 33 0.41 19.20 -3.34
C ARG A 33 0.50 17.69 -3.18
N GLU A 34 0.75 16.97 -4.29
CA GLU A 34 0.90 15.51 -4.24
C GLU A 34 2.16 15.09 -3.49
N ASN A 35 3.27 15.79 -3.66
CA ASN A 35 4.48 15.55 -2.86
C ASN A 35 4.26 15.77 -1.36
N ALA A 36 3.47 16.78 -0.98
CA ALA A 36 3.11 17.00 0.42
C ALA A 36 2.25 15.86 0.98
N ARG A 37 1.27 15.36 0.19
CA ARG A 37 0.46 14.21 0.57
C ARG A 37 1.30 12.94 0.70
N ARG A 38 2.22 12.69 -0.25
CA ARG A 38 3.16 11.58 -0.18
C ARG A 38 3.98 11.62 1.11
N ALA A 39 4.49 12.79 1.51
CA ALA A 39 5.21 12.95 2.77
C ALA A 39 4.35 12.58 3.98
N SER A 40 3.06 12.91 3.96
CA SER A 40 2.11 12.51 5.01
C SER A 40 1.91 10.99 5.02
N CYS A 41 1.73 10.35 3.85
CA CYS A 41 1.58 8.90 3.75
C CYS A 41 2.86 8.16 4.20
N LEU A 42 4.04 8.69 3.85
CA LEU A 42 5.32 8.16 4.32
C LEU A 42 5.46 8.28 5.86
N SER A 43 5.04 9.39 6.44
CA SER A 43 5.00 9.58 7.89
C SER A 43 4.05 8.59 8.58
N ASN A 44 2.89 8.33 7.97
CA ASN A 44 1.94 7.33 8.44
C ASN A 44 2.57 5.92 8.44
N MET A 45 3.23 5.54 7.35
CA MET A 45 3.91 4.24 7.27
C MET A 45 5.05 4.10 8.28
N ASN A 46 5.81 5.17 8.56
CA ASN A 46 6.80 5.14 9.63
C ASN A 46 6.16 4.90 11.02
N GLN A 47 4.99 5.50 11.29
CA GLN A 47 4.25 5.25 12.53
C GLN A 47 3.72 3.81 12.59
N ILE A 48 3.26 3.25 11.47
CA ILE A 48 2.87 1.84 11.37
C ILE A 48 4.09 0.94 11.65
N GLY A 49 5.25 1.21 11.06
CA GLY A 49 6.48 0.47 11.29
C GLY A 49 6.94 0.48 12.76
N LEU A 50 6.85 1.64 13.41
CA LEU A 50 7.14 1.74 14.85
C LEU A 50 6.15 0.93 15.69
N ALA A 51 4.87 0.93 15.33
CA ALA A 51 3.85 0.15 16.03
C ALA A 51 4.03 -1.36 15.83
N LEU A 52 4.39 -1.80 14.61
CA LEU A 52 4.75 -3.19 14.31
C LEU A 52 5.97 -3.62 15.13
N ALA A 53 7.02 -2.80 15.19
CA ALA A 53 8.20 -3.09 16.00
C ALA A 53 7.87 -3.21 17.49
N GLN A 54 7.00 -2.34 18.04
CA GLN A 54 6.56 -2.42 19.43
C GLN A 54 5.72 -3.68 19.68
N TYR A 55 4.77 -3.98 18.79
CA TYR A 55 3.99 -5.21 18.86
C TYR A 55 4.91 -6.44 18.91
N THR A 56 5.88 -6.51 18.00
CA THR A 56 6.79 -7.63 17.86
C THR A 56 7.66 -7.81 19.11
N GLN A 57 8.13 -6.71 19.74
CA GLN A 57 8.85 -6.76 21.01
C GLN A 57 7.99 -7.28 22.16
N ASP A 58 6.71 -6.96 22.18
CA ASP A 58 5.77 -7.40 23.22
C ASP A 58 5.23 -8.83 22.97
N ASN A 59 5.48 -9.42 21.79
CA ASN A 59 4.96 -10.72 21.37
C ASN A 59 6.09 -11.70 20.93
N ASP A 60 7.09 -11.90 21.75
CA ASP A 60 8.16 -12.89 21.59
C ASP A 60 8.86 -12.82 20.21
N GLU A 61 9.16 -11.62 19.73
CA GLU A 61 9.77 -11.34 18.41
C GLU A 61 8.97 -11.91 17.24
N THR A 62 7.66 -11.97 17.38
CA THR A 62 6.75 -12.50 16.37
C THR A 62 5.90 -11.37 15.77
N LEU A 63 5.84 -11.32 14.44
CA LEU A 63 5.01 -10.37 13.70
C LEU A 63 3.51 -10.64 13.94
N PRO A 64 2.65 -9.62 13.85
CA PRO A 64 1.21 -9.85 13.93
C PRO A 64 0.77 -10.79 12.82
N THR A 65 -0.23 -11.59 13.11
CA THR A 65 -0.87 -12.40 12.07
C THR A 65 -1.73 -11.52 11.18
N ARG A 66 -1.95 -11.93 9.94
CA ARG A 66 -2.81 -11.23 9.00
C ARG A 66 -4.21 -10.98 9.57
N ARG A 67 -4.77 -12.02 10.22
CA ARG A 67 -6.10 -12.03 10.84
C ARG A 67 -6.12 -13.02 12.01
N LEU A 68 -6.95 -12.72 13.01
CA LEU A 68 -7.31 -13.67 14.07
C LEU A 68 -8.71 -14.23 13.84
N GLY A 69 -8.91 -15.53 14.02
CA GLY A 69 -10.24 -16.13 14.17
C GLY A 69 -10.97 -16.51 12.89
N ILE A 70 -10.32 -17.13 11.89
CA ILE A 70 -10.96 -17.51 10.61
C ILE A 70 -11.86 -18.74 10.67
N THR A 71 -12.03 -19.42 11.79
CA THR A 71 -12.83 -20.66 11.84
C THR A 71 -14.29 -20.50 11.44
N ASP A 72 -14.87 -19.27 11.47
CA ASP A 72 -16.29 -19.02 11.18
C ASP A 72 -16.58 -17.76 10.36
N MET A 73 -15.61 -16.99 9.85
CA MET A 73 -15.81 -15.63 9.33
C MET A 73 -16.45 -14.64 10.34
N THR A 74 -16.63 -15.03 11.59
CA THR A 74 -17.40 -14.28 12.58
C THR A 74 -16.56 -13.41 13.50
N GLU A 75 -15.25 -13.68 13.63
CA GLU A 75 -14.33 -12.89 14.45
C GLU A 75 -13.08 -12.56 13.65
N VAL A 76 -13.15 -11.52 12.83
CA VAL A 76 -12.01 -11.11 12.03
C VAL A 76 -11.42 -9.84 12.62
N GLU A 77 -10.27 -9.98 13.22
CA GLU A 77 -9.43 -8.88 13.67
C GLU A 77 -8.19 -8.82 12.77
N SER A 78 -7.97 -7.68 12.13
CA SER A 78 -6.84 -7.51 11.21
C SER A 78 -5.54 -7.18 11.95
N TRP A 79 -4.40 -7.35 11.29
CA TRP A 79 -3.08 -6.92 11.80
C TRP A 79 -3.10 -5.46 12.28
N ARG A 80 -3.92 -4.59 11.67
CA ARG A 80 -4.08 -3.18 12.05
C ARG A 80 -4.73 -3.03 13.42
N ALA A 81 -5.70 -3.87 13.75
CA ALA A 81 -6.33 -3.88 15.06
C ALA A 81 -5.34 -4.31 16.13
N MET A 82 -4.49 -5.32 15.85
CA MET A 82 -3.46 -5.78 16.78
C MET A 82 -2.44 -4.70 17.12
N ILE A 83 -2.02 -3.89 16.14
CA ILE A 83 -1.06 -2.78 16.38
C ILE A 83 -1.73 -1.48 16.82
N TYR A 84 -3.06 -1.40 16.79
CA TYR A 84 -3.79 -0.17 17.14
C TYR A 84 -3.48 0.38 18.53
N PRO A 85 -3.29 -0.44 19.59
CA PRO A 85 -2.89 0.06 20.92
C PRO A 85 -1.61 0.89 20.90
N PHE A 86 -0.69 0.62 19.99
CA PHE A 86 0.59 1.33 19.84
C PHE A 86 0.46 2.59 18.98
N VAL A 87 -0.42 2.60 17.98
CA VAL A 87 -0.67 3.76 17.09
C VAL A 87 -1.61 4.78 17.71
N ARG A 88 -2.66 4.33 18.40
CA ARG A 88 -3.70 5.12 19.10
C ARG A 88 -4.51 6.10 18.24
N THR A 89 -4.34 6.10 16.92
CA THR A 89 -5.12 6.94 16.00
C THR A 89 -5.35 6.21 14.67
N ARG A 90 -6.60 6.26 14.18
CA ARG A 90 -6.97 5.63 12.91
C ARG A 90 -6.51 6.41 11.68
N GLY A 91 -6.30 7.70 11.83
CA GLY A 91 -5.82 8.54 10.73
C GLY A 91 -4.51 8.07 10.13
N VAL A 92 -3.71 7.32 10.89
CA VAL A 92 -2.46 6.71 10.40
C VAL A 92 -2.70 5.66 9.32
N PHE A 93 -3.83 4.95 9.37
CA PHE A 93 -4.18 3.94 8.35
C PHE A 93 -4.81 4.52 7.08
N GLN A 94 -4.86 5.86 6.96
CA GLN A 94 -5.45 6.54 5.81
C GLN A 94 -4.38 7.32 5.02
N CYS A 95 -4.20 7.00 3.74
CA CYS A 95 -3.43 7.83 2.81
C CYS A 95 -4.35 8.87 2.15
N PRO A 96 -4.08 10.18 2.30
CA PRO A 96 -4.93 11.24 1.74
C PRO A 96 -4.97 11.30 0.20
N SER A 97 -4.06 10.61 -0.48
CA SER A 97 -4.04 10.51 -1.95
C SER A 97 -4.75 9.28 -2.47
N ASN A 98 -4.96 8.27 -1.62
CA ASN A 98 -5.64 7.04 -2.04
C ASN A 98 -7.14 7.31 -2.24
N PRO A 99 -7.71 7.11 -3.44
CA PRO A 99 -9.10 7.37 -3.73
C PRO A 99 -10.05 6.50 -2.88
N ARG A 100 -9.60 5.31 -2.50
CA ARG A 100 -10.34 4.38 -1.64
C ARG A 100 -9.92 4.45 -0.16
N GLY A 101 -9.01 5.33 0.18
CA GLY A 101 -8.39 5.41 1.52
C GLY A 101 -9.34 5.73 2.68
N ARG A 102 -10.62 5.98 2.42
CA ARG A 102 -11.67 6.18 3.42
C ARG A 102 -12.64 5.01 3.53
N GLU A 103 -12.52 4.03 2.65
CA GLU A 103 -13.35 2.85 2.68
C GLU A 103 -12.91 1.94 3.83
N PRO A 104 -13.85 1.36 4.59
CA PRO A 104 -13.51 0.38 5.60
C PRO A 104 -13.02 -0.91 4.94
N ASP A 105 -12.22 -1.68 5.66
CA ASP A 105 -11.85 -3.02 5.28
C ASP A 105 -13.12 -3.88 5.09
N TYR A 106 -13.19 -4.62 3.99
CA TYR A 106 -14.33 -5.47 3.68
C TYR A 106 -14.64 -6.46 4.82
N ASN A 107 -13.61 -7.05 5.42
CA ASN A 107 -13.81 -8.02 6.50
C ASN A 107 -14.40 -7.39 7.76
N THR A 108 -14.15 -6.10 8.00
CA THR A 108 -14.70 -5.39 9.17
C THR A 108 -16.18 -5.04 8.98
N THR A 109 -16.70 -5.15 7.76
CA THR A 109 -18.14 -4.96 7.46
C THR A 109 -18.95 -6.24 7.58
N LEU A 110 -18.30 -7.40 7.74
CA LEU A 110 -19.00 -8.67 7.89
C LEU A 110 -19.65 -8.81 9.28
N PRO A 111 -20.82 -9.46 9.36
CA PRO A 111 -21.45 -9.75 10.65
C PRO A 111 -20.50 -10.55 11.56
N GLY A 112 -20.34 -10.10 12.81
CA GLY A 112 -19.46 -10.77 13.78
C GLY A 112 -18.03 -10.28 13.80
N SER A 113 -17.63 -9.30 12.97
CA SER A 113 -16.32 -8.64 13.11
C SER A 113 -16.22 -7.93 14.45
N THR A 114 -15.12 -8.17 15.17
CA THR A 114 -14.80 -7.48 16.43
C THR A 114 -14.02 -6.19 16.21
N GLU A 115 -13.51 -5.95 14.99
CA GLU A 115 -12.79 -4.75 14.61
C GLU A 115 -13.75 -3.55 14.50
N THR A 116 -14.05 -2.92 15.63
CA THR A 116 -14.91 -1.74 15.68
C THR A 116 -14.17 -0.47 16.12
N PRO A 117 -14.43 0.62 15.38
CA PRO A 117 -14.99 0.75 14.05
C PRO A 117 -13.95 0.45 12.98
N GLY A 118 -14.40 0.00 11.80
CA GLY A 118 -13.54 -0.48 10.73
C GLY A 118 -12.32 0.39 10.40
N MET A 119 -11.18 -0.25 10.26
CA MET A 119 -9.95 0.40 9.79
C MET A 119 -10.06 0.66 8.28
N THR A 120 -9.40 1.71 7.82
CA THR A 120 -9.38 2.05 6.39
C THR A 120 -8.32 1.26 5.62
N THR A 121 -8.53 1.07 4.32
CA THR A 121 -7.76 0.15 3.46
C THR A 121 -6.62 0.81 2.67
N SER A 122 -6.07 1.93 3.14
CA SER A 122 -4.97 2.57 2.38
C SER A 122 -3.65 1.80 2.42
N TYR A 123 -3.45 0.95 3.43
CA TYR A 123 -2.23 0.19 3.64
C TYR A 123 -2.60 -1.28 3.85
N ALA A 124 -1.91 -2.16 3.13
CA ALA A 124 -2.11 -3.60 3.17
C ALA A 124 -0.82 -4.32 3.56
N ALA A 125 -0.97 -5.41 4.30
CA ALA A 125 0.12 -6.30 4.64
C ALA A 125 0.55 -7.14 3.43
N ALA A 126 1.85 -7.33 3.24
CA ALA A 126 2.41 -8.13 2.16
C ALA A 126 2.15 -9.62 2.41
N ARG A 127 1.36 -10.23 1.57
CA ARG A 127 1.05 -11.65 1.60
C ARG A 127 1.65 -12.35 0.40
N TYR A 128 2.24 -13.53 0.61
CA TYR A 128 2.62 -14.46 -0.44
C TYR A 128 2.50 -15.90 0.07
N ASP A 129 1.51 -16.61 -0.42
CA ASP A 129 1.20 -17.96 0.08
C ASP A 129 1.70 -19.06 -0.86
N GLY A 130 2.52 -18.87 -1.81
CA GLY A 130 3.11 -19.86 -2.71
C GLY A 130 2.30 -21.16 -2.82
N VAL A 131 1.18 -21.15 -3.56
CA VAL A 131 0.25 -22.29 -3.60
C VAL A 131 0.95 -23.53 -4.16
N GLY A 132 1.11 -24.56 -3.33
CA GLY A 132 1.41 -25.92 -3.78
C GLY A 132 2.72 -26.53 -3.35
N LEU A 133 3.67 -25.82 -2.77
CA LEU A 133 5.00 -26.36 -2.44
C LEU A 133 5.46 -26.17 -0.98
N GLY A 134 4.56 -25.86 -0.05
CA GLY A 134 4.94 -25.64 1.36
C GLY A 134 5.91 -24.46 1.55
N GLY A 135 5.89 -23.51 0.65
CA GLY A 135 6.78 -22.35 0.65
C GLY A 135 6.27 -21.26 1.59
N THR A 136 7.01 -21.05 2.65
CA THR A 136 6.83 -19.98 3.64
C THR A 136 7.62 -18.75 3.20
N HIS A 137 7.18 -18.06 2.14
CA HIS A 137 8.03 -17.00 1.55
C HIS A 137 7.52 -15.57 1.80
N GLY A 138 6.29 -15.39 2.30
CA GLY A 138 5.75 -14.07 2.63
C GLY A 138 5.88 -13.72 4.11
N VAL A 139 5.66 -12.45 4.42
CA VAL A 139 5.70 -11.93 5.80
C VAL A 139 4.41 -12.21 6.56
N PHE A 140 3.27 -12.19 5.85
CA PHE A 140 1.96 -12.54 6.41
C PHE A 140 1.45 -13.81 5.74
N LEU A 141 1.49 -14.91 6.49
CA LEU A 141 1.22 -16.26 5.99
C LEU A 141 -0.12 -16.79 6.47
N ASP A 142 -0.69 -17.69 5.67
CA ASP A 142 -1.78 -18.57 6.07
C ASP A 142 -1.34 -20.03 5.99
N ASP A 143 -1.85 -20.84 6.88
CA ASP A 143 -1.76 -22.30 6.76
C ASP A 143 -2.64 -22.74 5.57
N PRO A 144 -2.07 -23.38 4.55
CA PRO A 144 -2.82 -23.76 3.35
C PRO A 144 -3.90 -24.81 3.59
N THR A 145 -3.87 -25.51 4.73
CA THR A 145 -4.84 -26.55 5.07
C THR A 145 -5.99 -26.03 5.91
N THR A 146 -5.72 -25.06 6.80
CA THR A 146 -6.71 -24.53 7.75
C THR A 146 -7.16 -23.12 7.39
N LEU A 147 -6.47 -22.45 6.49
CA LEU A 147 -6.64 -21.02 6.15
C LEU A 147 -6.45 -20.07 7.36
N ASN A 148 -5.93 -20.59 8.47
CA ASN A 148 -5.61 -19.78 9.64
C ASN A 148 -4.30 -19.02 9.38
N SER A 149 -4.24 -17.78 9.86
CA SER A 149 -3.01 -17.00 9.78
C SER A 149 -1.93 -17.60 10.69
N VAL A 150 -0.72 -17.73 10.16
CA VAL A 150 0.45 -18.26 10.86
C VAL A 150 1.35 -17.10 11.29
N PRO A 151 1.71 -16.99 12.57
CA PRO A 151 2.64 -15.98 13.03
C PRO A 151 4.05 -16.24 12.47
N VAL A 152 4.73 -15.19 12.04
CA VAL A 152 6.09 -15.23 11.49
C VAL A 152 7.07 -14.62 12.49
N ALA A 153 8.07 -15.39 12.90
CA ALA A 153 9.13 -14.89 13.78
C ALA A 153 10.11 -14.00 13.00
N LEU A 154 10.58 -12.90 13.59
CA LEU A 154 11.61 -12.03 12.99
C LEU A 154 12.87 -12.79 12.61
N SER A 155 13.26 -13.78 13.43
CA SER A 155 14.45 -14.63 13.20
C SER A 155 14.36 -15.47 11.94
N SER A 156 13.16 -15.68 11.37
CA SER A 156 12.97 -16.43 10.12
C SER A 156 13.17 -15.56 8.87
N LEU A 157 13.21 -14.23 9.01
CA LEU A 157 13.44 -13.31 7.91
C LEU A 157 14.93 -13.24 7.58
N GLN A 158 15.32 -13.67 6.38
CA GLN A 158 16.72 -13.66 5.97
C GLN A 158 17.20 -12.28 5.51
N THR A 159 16.32 -11.50 4.89
CA THR A 159 16.65 -10.21 4.29
C THR A 159 15.64 -9.10 4.68
N PRO A 160 15.47 -8.79 6.00
CA PRO A 160 14.43 -7.88 6.46
C PRO A 160 14.50 -6.47 5.85
N SER A 161 15.71 -6.00 5.48
CA SER A 161 15.89 -4.68 4.85
C SER A 161 15.47 -4.62 3.37
N SER A 162 15.19 -5.75 2.75
CA SER A 162 14.72 -5.84 1.37
C SER A 162 13.43 -6.64 1.23
N THR A 163 12.79 -7.01 2.33
CA THR A 163 11.50 -7.71 2.36
C THR A 163 10.40 -6.71 2.71
N ILE A 164 9.40 -6.58 1.84
CA ILE A 164 8.24 -5.72 2.03
C ILE A 164 7.33 -6.31 3.10
N GLU A 165 6.99 -5.50 4.10
CA GLU A 165 6.06 -5.84 5.17
C GLU A 165 4.67 -5.24 4.93
N VAL A 166 4.61 -3.95 4.61
CA VAL A 166 3.37 -3.22 4.34
C VAL A 166 3.55 -2.32 3.12
N MET A 167 2.52 -2.19 2.29
CA MET A 167 2.50 -1.30 1.14
C MET A 167 1.21 -0.49 1.05
N GLU A 168 1.23 0.56 0.24
CA GLU A 168 0.01 1.28 -0.13
C GLU A 168 -0.81 0.48 -1.13
N SER A 169 -2.10 0.31 -0.86
CA SER A 169 -2.99 -0.49 -1.69
C SER A 169 -4.37 0.14 -1.82
N THR A 170 -5.05 -0.19 -2.92
CA THR A 170 -6.48 0.06 -3.12
C THR A 170 -7.32 -1.20 -2.89
N SER A 171 -6.70 -2.27 -2.39
CA SER A 171 -7.42 -3.50 -2.01
C SER A 171 -8.47 -3.19 -0.93
N PRO A 172 -9.65 -3.82 -1.00
CA PRO A 172 -10.66 -3.71 0.05
C PRO A 172 -10.31 -4.52 1.29
N PHE A 173 -9.16 -5.21 1.30
CA PHE A 173 -8.70 -6.08 2.38
C PHE A 173 -7.49 -5.50 3.10
N SER A 174 -7.22 -6.06 4.28
CA SER A 174 -6.06 -5.71 5.09
C SER A 174 -4.73 -6.22 4.53
N GLU A 175 -4.79 -7.10 3.55
CA GLU A 175 -3.64 -7.73 2.89
C GLU A 175 -3.66 -7.53 1.38
N PHE A 176 -2.49 -7.71 0.78
CA PHE A 176 -2.27 -7.67 -0.66
C PHE A 176 -1.34 -8.81 -1.07
N ASP A 177 -1.81 -9.69 -1.96
CA ASP A 177 -1.02 -10.77 -2.55
C ASP A 177 -0.66 -10.40 -3.99
N VAL A 178 0.61 -10.14 -4.23
CA VAL A 178 1.12 -9.73 -5.54
C VAL A 178 1.00 -10.81 -6.60
N THR A 179 0.83 -12.08 -6.20
CA THR A 179 0.77 -13.23 -7.12
C THR A 179 -0.65 -13.69 -7.45
N LYS A 180 -1.66 -13.13 -6.79
CA LYS A 180 -3.05 -13.57 -7.01
C LYS A 180 -3.82 -12.63 -7.91
N LEU A 181 -3.92 -13.02 -9.18
CA LEU A 181 -4.88 -12.49 -10.15
C LEU A 181 -6.25 -13.11 -9.86
N GLY A 182 -6.94 -12.69 -8.85
CA GLY A 182 -8.18 -13.37 -8.56
C GLY A 182 -9.20 -12.52 -7.84
N PHE A 183 -10.32 -13.10 -7.66
CA PHE A 183 -11.61 -12.76 -7.12
C PHE A 183 -11.82 -11.36 -6.49
N PHE A 184 -10.76 -10.74 -5.95
CA PHE A 184 -10.81 -9.42 -5.29
C PHE A 184 -9.64 -8.48 -5.68
N ASP A 185 -8.67 -8.94 -6.47
CA ASP A 185 -7.47 -8.19 -6.84
C ASP A 185 -7.44 -7.91 -8.35
N GLN A 186 -8.61 -7.47 -8.86
CA GLN A 186 -8.68 -7.03 -10.25
C GLN A 186 -8.17 -5.59 -10.35
N CYS A 187 -6.88 -5.44 -10.50
CA CYS A 187 -6.31 -4.20 -11.02
C CYS A 187 -6.72 -4.08 -12.49
N SER A 188 -7.95 -3.63 -12.75
CA SER A 188 -8.49 -3.43 -14.08
C SER A 188 -8.67 -1.94 -14.35
N ASP A 189 -8.62 -1.57 -15.63
CA ASP A 189 -8.71 -0.18 -16.11
C ASP A 189 -9.96 0.59 -15.65
N SER A 190 -11.01 -0.10 -15.22
CA SER A 190 -12.29 0.52 -14.88
C SER A 190 -12.54 0.66 -13.37
N THR A 191 -11.85 -0.11 -12.55
CA THR A 191 -12.01 -0.06 -11.08
C THR A 191 -10.63 -0.13 -10.45
N LEU A 192 -10.25 0.87 -9.67
CA LEU A 192 -9.05 0.88 -8.83
C LEU A 192 -9.08 -0.18 -7.71
N PHE A 193 -9.68 -1.32 -7.97
CA PHE A 193 -9.92 -2.35 -7.00
C PHE A 193 -8.77 -3.35 -7.00
N GLY A 194 -8.12 -3.53 -5.85
CA GLY A 194 -7.07 -4.53 -5.70
C GLY A 194 -5.72 -4.17 -6.34
N CYS A 195 -5.43 -2.88 -6.55
CA CYS A 195 -4.15 -2.45 -7.08
C CYS A 195 -3.17 -2.06 -5.97
N LEU A 196 -1.89 -2.21 -6.26
CA LEU A 196 -0.87 -1.45 -5.57
C LEU A 196 -1.09 0.04 -5.88
N PHE A 197 -1.21 0.88 -4.85
CA PHE A 197 -1.44 2.31 -5.05
C PHE A 197 -0.12 3.03 -5.37
N ALA A 198 0.07 3.43 -6.62
CA ALA A 198 1.24 4.19 -7.08
C ALA A 198 0.90 5.67 -7.42
N GLY A 199 -0.13 6.24 -6.79
CA GLY A 199 -0.64 7.59 -7.06
C GLY A 199 0.31 8.74 -6.67
N HIS A 200 1.42 8.45 -6.02
CA HIS A 200 2.44 9.43 -5.66
C HIS A 200 3.44 9.67 -6.80
N THR A 201 2.93 10.20 -7.93
CA THR A 201 3.75 10.42 -9.15
C THR A 201 4.41 9.13 -9.65
N GLY A 202 3.63 8.07 -9.84
CA GLY A 202 4.08 6.75 -10.29
C GLY A 202 4.87 5.95 -9.25
N ARG A 203 4.79 6.31 -7.97
CA ARG A 203 5.45 5.62 -6.85
C ARG A 203 4.44 5.22 -5.78
N SER A 204 4.75 4.12 -5.09
CA SER A 204 4.12 3.68 -3.86
C SER A 204 5.13 3.73 -2.72
N ASN A 205 4.66 3.98 -1.50
CA ASN A 205 5.49 3.82 -0.32
C ASN A 205 5.42 2.36 0.15
N PHE A 206 6.57 1.81 0.51
CA PHE A 206 6.76 0.46 1.03
C PHE A 206 7.45 0.53 2.37
N LEU A 207 6.89 -0.13 3.36
CA LEU A 207 7.51 -0.40 4.66
C LEU A 207 8.21 -1.76 4.57
N PHE A 208 9.43 -1.83 5.01
CA PHE A 208 10.25 -3.04 5.06
C PHE A 208 10.31 -3.61 6.47
N CYS A 209 10.60 -4.90 6.59
CA CYS A 209 10.61 -5.62 7.86
C CYS A 209 11.67 -5.13 8.87
N ASP A 210 12.62 -4.31 8.46
CA ASP A 210 13.56 -3.62 9.36
C ASP A 210 13.05 -2.25 9.85
N GLY A 211 11.83 -1.88 9.46
CA GLY A 211 11.14 -0.65 9.85
C GLY A 211 11.40 0.58 8.96
N HIS A 212 12.29 0.51 7.95
CA HIS A 212 12.47 1.65 7.06
C HIS A 212 11.36 1.74 6.00
N VAL A 213 11.09 2.96 5.53
CA VAL A 213 10.09 3.23 4.48
C VAL A 213 10.77 3.81 3.25
N LYS A 214 10.44 3.28 2.07
CA LYS A 214 10.99 3.73 0.79
C LYS A 214 9.91 3.90 -0.26
N ALA A 215 9.99 4.97 -1.04
CA ALA A 215 9.11 5.21 -2.18
C ALA A 215 9.72 4.59 -3.45
N LEU A 216 9.09 3.57 -4.01
CA LEU A 216 9.54 2.84 -5.20
C LEU A 216 8.46 2.86 -6.28
N ARG A 217 8.86 2.65 -7.54
CA ARG A 217 7.90 2.29 -8.59
C ARG A 217 7.48 0.82 -8.40
N PRO A 218 6.28 0.42 -8.81
CA PRO A 218 5.84 -0.97 -8.67
C PRO A 218 6.84 -2.00 -9.19
N LEU A 219 7.38 -1.81 -10.38
CA LEU A 219 8.33 -2.74 -11.00
C LEU A 219 9.73 -2.75 -10.36
N ASP A 220 10.12 -1.71 -9.60
CA ASP A 220 11.39 -1.68 -8.87
C ASP A 220 11.40 -2.68 -7.68
N THR A 221 10.24 -3.23 -7.30
CA THR A 221 10.11 -4.22 -6.22
C THR A 221 10.35 -5.66 -6.65
N LEU A 222 10.48 -5.90 -7.95
CA LEU A 222 10.73 -7.22 -8.53
C LEU A 222 12.05 -7.22 -9.29
N ASP A 223 12.82 -8.31 -9.15
CA ASP A 223 14.10 -8.52 -9.84
C ASP A 223 13.93 -8.43 -11.37
N ALA A 224 14.93 -7.85 -12.03
CA ALA A 224 15.01 -7.76 -13.48
C ALA A 224 15.03 -9.14 -14.16
N ALA A 225 15.60 -10.16 -13.53
CA ALA A 225 15.57 -11.54 -14.03
C ALA A 225 14.15 -12.13 -14.02
N GLU A 226 13.26 -11.62 -13.17
CA GLU A 226 11.84 -11.97 -13.13
C GLU A 226 10.96 -11.04 -13.99
N GLY A 227 11.55 -10.07 -14.69
CA GLY A 227 10.88 -9.13 -15.56
C GLY A 227 10.51 -7.80 -14.91
N GLY A 228 10.93 -7.59 -13.69
CA GLY A 228 10.84 -6.30 -12.98
C GLY A 228 11.91 -5.30 -13.43
N ALA A 229 12.17 -4.29 -12.60
CA ALA A 229 13.21 -3.29 -12.80
C ALA A 229 14.13 -3.15 -11.56
N GLY A 230 13.88 -3.96 -10.53
CA GLY A 230 14.66 -4.01 -9.30
C GLY A 230 15.88 -4.93 -9.40
N THR A 231 16.58 -5.03 -8.29
CA THR A 231 17.78 -5.88 -8.14
C THR A 231 17.52 -7.17 -7.39
N VAL A 232 16.39 -7.27 -6.70
CA VAL A 232 15.97 -8.44 -5.91
C VAL A 232 14.46 -8.53 -5.92
N ASN A 233 13.92 -9.72 -5.63
CA ASN A 233 12.52 -9.91 -5.35
C ASN A 233 12.25 -9.47 -3.89
N MET A 234 11.53 -8.36 -3.69
CA MET A 234 11.23 -7.79 -2.36
C MET A 234 9.98 -8.40 -1.72
N TRP A 235 9.31 -9.33 -2.39
CA TRP A 235 8.06 -9.96 -1.94
C TRP A 235 8.29 -11.27 -1.18
N THR A 236 9.53 -11.78 -1.18
CA THR A 236 9.91 -13.01 -0.51
C THR A 236 10.89 -12.71 0.64
N THR A 237 10.85 -13.51 1.70
CA THR A 237 11.61 -13.29 2.94
C THR A 237 13.12 -13.50 2.80
N ASP A 238 13.54 -14.13 1.71
CA ASP A 238 14.94 -14.47 1.37
C ASP A 238 15.39 -13.86 0.03
N ASN A 239 14.55 -13.02 -0.58
CA ASN A 239 14.71 -12.46 -1.91
C ASN A 239 14.82 -13.50 -3.05
N SER A 240 14.38 -14.72 -2.81
CA SER A 240 14.34 -15.77 -3.84
C SER A 240 13.29 -15.44 -4.93
N PRO A 241 13.45 -15.99 -6.13
CA PRO A 241 12.41 -15.94 -7.15
C PRO A 241 11.09 -16.53 -6.66
N PHE A 242 9.96 -16.13 -7.25
CA PHE A 242 8.69 -16.76 -6.97
C PHE A 242 8.71 -18.27 -7.26
N ALA A 243 8.00 -19.04 -6.44
CA ALA A 243 8.02 -20.50 -6.48
C ALA A 243 7.55 -21.11 -7.80
N SER A 244 6.67 -20.41 -8.52
CA SER A 244 6.13 -20.86 -9.80
C SER A 244 6.21 -19.79 -10.89
N LEU A 245 6.18 -20.24 -12.16
CA LEU A 245 6.09 -19.34 -13.32
C LEU A 245 4.76 -18.59 -13.35
N ASP A 246 3.70 -19.20 -12.83
CA ASP A 246 2.36 -18.59 -12.78
C ASP A 246 2.34 -17.46 -11.74
N ASP A 247 2.91 -17.64 -10.55
CA ASP A 247 3.06 -16.59 -9.54
C ASP A 247 3.86 -15.40 -10.08
N ARG A 248 4.98 -15.71 -10.75
CA ARG A 248 5.80 -14.68 -11.40
C ARG A 248 5.02 -13.91 -12.47
N ALA A 249 4.27 -14.60 -13.32
CA ALA A 249 3.46 -13.97 -14.37
C ALA A 249 2.36 -13.09 -13.77
N ALA A 250 1.70 -13.56 -12.72
CA ALA A 250 0.68 -12.83 -11.98
C ALA A 250 1.26 -11.56 -11.34
N ALA A 251 2.37 -11.69 -10.61
CA ALA A 251 3.05 -10.56 -9.97
C ALA A 251 3.44 -9.48 -11.02
N LEU A 252 4.05 -9.92 -12.12
CA LEU A 252 4.45 -9.01 -13.19
C LEU A 252 3.25 -8.28 -13.82
N GLN A 253 2.13 -8.98 -14.00
CA GLN A 253 0.90 -8.38 -14.52
C GLN A 253 0.34 -7.33 -13.56
N ILE A 254 0.23 -7.64 -12.27
CA ILE A 254 -0.27 -6.71 -11.24
C ILE A 254 0.62 -5.47 -11.13
N LEU A 255 1.96 -5.65 -11.07
CA LEU A 255 2.90 -4.55 -10.95
C LEU A 255 2.90 -3.64 -12.19
N LYS A 256 2.78 -4.20 -13.40
CA LYS A 256 2.62 -3.44 -14.64
C LYS A 256 1.30 -2.69 -14.67
N ALA A 257 0.19 -3.35 -14.36
CA ALA A 257 -1.12 -2.71 -14.31
C ALA A 257 -1.14 -1.55 -13.31
N SER A 258 -0.53 -1.72 -12.14
CA SER A 258 -0.39 -0.64 -11.15
C SER A 258 0.48 0.52 -11.65
N ALA A 259 1.55 0.24 -12.38
CA ALA A 259 2.41 1.27 -12.97
C ALA A 259 1.71 2.04 -14.10
N ASP A 260 0.99 1.33 -14.97
CA ASP A 260 0.27 1.91 -16.11
C ASP A 260 -0.93 2.76 -15.66
N HIS A 261 -1.59 2.34 -14.57
CA HIS A 261 -2.72 3.08 -14.01
C HIS A 261 -2.32 4.42 -13.39
N TYR A 262 -1.09 4.54 -12.86
CA TYR A 262 -0.56 5.75 -12.24
C TYR A 262 0.69 6.27 -12.99
N PRO A 263 0.52 6.82 -14.21
CA PRO A 263 1.65 7.31 -14.98
C PRO A 263 2.36 8.48 -14.28
N LEU A 264 3.63 8.71 -14.65
CA LEU A 264 4.50 9.76 -14.10
C LEU A 264 4.02 11.18 -14.40
#